data_f888c1fa264c311773394ad69331a013
#
_entry.id   f888c1fa264c311773394ad69331a013
#
_cell.length_a   1.000
_cell.length_b   1.000
_cell.length_c   1.000
_cell.angle_alpha   90.00
_cell.angle_beta   90.00
_cell.angle_gamma   90.00
#
_symmetry.space_group_name_H-M   'P 1'
#
loop_
_entity.id
_entity.type
_entity.pdbx_description
1 polymer ?
#
loop_
_entity_poly.entity_id
_entity_poly.type
_entity_poly.pdbx_seq_one_letter_code
_entity_poly.pdbx_strand_id
1 'polypeptide(L)'
;MIELDKKPVIKEPRARMLPAHRYYYLHNFQQALDWLAVRYADVLTPAELDFLHVFPGLPMTSRALLVRLLMRRATVHRAERLQYEEIGPAAPAAEPLLALGWLRADPTLDWTDWAALHTKEELTRRYPQAGLRPALRKAELLSGLAAHLGEPRARPCSAWGAAPGEAIWSVEVAPLAAG
;
A
#
# COMPACT_ATOMS: atom_id res chain seq x y z
N MET A 1 -42.89 -44.88 -17.59
CA MET A 1 -41.57 -44.70 -17.03
C MET A 1 -40.87 -43.72 -17.96
N ILE A 2 -40.91 -42.42 -17.58
CA ILE A 2 -40.42 -41.29 -18.44
C ILE A 2 -39.03 -40.92 -17.93
N GLU A 3 -38.04 -41.16 -18.76
CA GLU A 3 -36.62 -40.83 -18.54
C GLU A 3 -36.43 -39.33 -18.68
N LEU A 4 -36.07 -38.66 -17.58
CA LEU A 4 -35.81 -37.22 -17.53
C LEU A 4 -34.40 -36.96 -18.15
N ASP A 5 -34.45 -36.38 -19.32
CA ASP A 5 -33.32 -35.89 -20.10
C ASP A 5 -32.48 -34.87 -19.28
N LYS A 6 -31.30 -35.28 -18.82
CA LYS A 6 -30.33 -34.39 -18.14
C LYS A 6 -29.69 -33.51 -19.19
N LYS A 7 -30.15 -32.26 -19.31
CA LYS A 7 -29.43 -31.21 -20.07
C LYS A 7 -27.99 -31.09 -19.58
N PRO A 8 -26.97 -31.08 -20.46
CA PRO A 8 -25.61 -30.84 -20.09
C PRO A 8 -25.44 -29.40 -19.60
N VAL A 9 -24.90 -29.24 -18.41
CA VAL A 9 -24.46 -27.93 -17.88
C VAL A 9 -23.27 -27.49 -18.71
N ILE A 10 -23.49 -26.59 -19.65
CA ILE A 10 -22.44 -25.93 -20.41
C ILE A 10 -21.70 -25.00 -19.42
N LYS A 11 -20.52 -25.44 -18.92
CA LYS A 11 -19.59 -24.56 -18.26
C LYS A 11 -19.08 -23.59 -19.30
N GLU A 12 -19.54 -22.34 -19.25
CA GLU A 12 -18.95 -21.27 -20.04
C GLU A 12 -17.45 -21.21 -19.76
N PRO A 13 -16.60 -21.19 -20.78
CA PRO A 13 -15.16 -21.05 -20.56
C PRO A 13 -14.94 -19.68 -19.93
N ARG A 14 -14.33 -19.65 -18.74
CA ARG A 14 -13.83 -18.40 -18.14
C ARG A 14 -13.00 -17.69 -19.18
N ALA A 15 -13.53 -16.59 -19.71
CA ALA A 15 -12.85 -15.77 -20.70
C ALA A 15 -11.45 -15.45 -20.19
N ARG A 16 -10.44 -15.90 -20.90
CA ARG A 16 -9.04 -15.61 -20.64
C ARG A 16 -8.88 -14.12 -20.84
N MET A 17 -8.80 -13.38 -19.73
CA MET A 17 -8.75 -11.93 -19.75
C MET A 17 -7.56 -11.45 -20.58
N LEU A 18 -7.86 -10.73 -21.67
CA LEU A 18 -6.90 -10.15 -22.59
C LEU A 18 -6.01 -9.07 -21.90
N PRO A 19 -4.83 -8.74 -22.45
CA PRO A 19 -3.88 -7.77 -21.86
C PRO A 19 -4.43 -6.38 -21.53
N ALA A 20 -5.57 -5.98 -22.12
CA ALA A 20 -6.29 -4.74 -21.81
C ALA A 20 -6.76 -4.62 -20.35
N HIS A 21 -6.75 -5.71 -19.57
CA HIS A 21 -7.21 -5.77 -18.19
C HIS A 21 -6.10 -5.59 -17.12
N ARG A 22 -4.90 -5.18 -17.50
CA ARG A 22 -3.83 -4.92 -16.52
C ARG A 22 -4.26 -3.89 -15.46
N TYR A 23 -5.12 -2.94 -15.84
CA TYR A 23 -5.63 -1.87 -14.98
C TYR A 23 -7.12 -2.02 -14.64
N TYR A 24 -7.68 -3.25 -14.67
CA TYR A 24 -9.10 -3.47 -14.37
C TYR A 24 -9.51 -2.90 -13.00
N TYR A 25 -8.65 -3.03 -11.99
CA TYR A 25 -8.88 -2.50 -10.65
C TYR A 25 -8.97 -0.97 -10.65
N LEU A 26 -8.13 -0.30 -11.44
CA LEU A 26 -8.16 1.15 -11.60
C LEU A 26 -9.43 1.59 -12.32
N HIS A 27 -9.85 0.87 -13.36
CA HIS A 27 -11.08 1.14 -14.06
C HIS A 27 -12.29 1.00 -13.13
N ASN A 28 -12.38 -0.09 -12.38
CA ASN A 28 -13.45 -0.31 -11.41
C ASN A 28 -13.45 0.78 -10.32
N PHE A 29 -12.29 1.19 -9.86
CA PHE A 29 -12.16 2.27 -8.88
C PHE A 29 -12.65 3.60 -9.46
N GLN A 30 -12.26 3.95 -10.69
CA GLN A 30 -12.73 5.15 -11.37
C GLN A 30 -14.25 5.16 -11.56
N GLN A 31 -14.83 4.03 -11.97
CA GLN A 31 -16.29 3.92 -12.10
C GLN A 31 -17.00 4.16 -10.75
N ALA A 32 -16.42 3.65 -9.66
CA ALA A 32 -16.98 3.89 -8.31
C ALA A 32 -16.90 5.38 -7.93
N LEU A 33 -15.79 6.06 -8.24
CA LEU A 33 -15.63 7.49 -8.01
C LEU A 33 -16.62 8.31 -8.84
N ASP A 34 -16.80 7.99 -10.11
CA ASP A 34 -17.74 8.67 -11.01
C ASP A 34 -19.18 8.51 -10.49
N TRP A 35 -19.54 7.33 -10.02
CA TRP A 35 -20.83 7.08 -9.41
C TRP A 35 -21.04 7.87 -8.11
N LEU A 36 -20.01 7.95 -7.25
CA LEU A 36 -20.04 8.74 -6.02
C LEU A 36 -20.20 10.25 -6.33
N ALA A 37 -19.46 10.75 -7.30
CA ALA A 37 -19.51 12.15 -7.70
C ALA A 37 -20.91 12.58 -8.15
N VAL A 38 -21.64 11.69 -8.85
CA VAL A 38 -23.00 12.01 -9.33
C VAL A 38 -24.04 11.87 -8.21
N ARG A 39 -23.91 10.89 -7.33
CA ARG A 39 -24.99 10.50 -6.42
C ARG A 39 -24.88 11.14 -5.04
N TYR A 40 -23.67 11.50 -4.62
CA TYR A 40 -23.38 11.96 -3.25
C TYR A 40 -22.66 13.31 -3.19
N ALA A 41 -22.64 14.07 -4.28
CA ALA A 41 -21.94 15.36 -4.34
C ALA A 41 -22.35 16.34 -3.23
N ASP A 42 -23.59 16.26 -2.77
CA ASP A 42 -24.18 17.11 -1.74
C ASP A 42 -23.77 16.74 -0.30
N VAL A 43 -23.26 15.54 -0.10
CA VAL A 43 -22.85 15.04 1.24
C VAL A 43 -21.35 14.82 1.37
N LEU A 44 -20.59 14.92 0.27
CA LEU A 44 -19.14 14.80 0.28
C LEU A 44 -18.47 16.04 0.89
N THR A 45 -17.43 15.78 1.66
CA THR A 45 -16.59 16.86 2.22
C THR A 45 -15.79 17.56 1.11
N PRO A 46 -15.33 18.81 1.34
CA PRO A 46 -14.47 19.49 0.36
C PRO A 46 -13.23 18.68 -0.03
N ALA A 47 -12.59 17.96 0.90
CA ALA A 47 -11.43 17.12 0.61
C ALA A 47 -11.76 15.92 -0.29
N GLU A 48 -12.94 15.31 -0.10
CA GLU A 48 -13.42 14.22 -0.96
C GLU A 48 -13.78 14.72 -2.36
N LEU A 49 -14.42 15.89 -2.46
CA LEU A 49 -14.68 16.52 -3.77
C LEU A 49 -13.38 16.86 -4.50
N ASP A 50 -12.39 17.41 -3.79
CA ASP A 50 -11.07 17.70 -4.35
C ASP A 50 -10.39 16.43 -4.86
N PHE A 51 -10.43 15.34 -4.09
CA PHE A 51 -9.94 14.03 -4.55
C PHE A 51 -10.61 13.57 -5.84
N LEU A 52 -11.94 13.67 -5.93
CA LEU A 52 -12.70 13.28 -7.13
C LEU A 52 -12.31 14.09 -8.36
N HIS A 53 -11.99 15.38 -8.19
CA HIS A 53 -11.58 16.27 -9.28
C HIS A 53 -10.13 16.04 -9.71
N VAL A 54 -9.22 15.84 -8.76
CA VAL A 54 -7.78 15.78 -9.01
C VAL A 54 -7.34 14.38 -9.50
N PHE A 55 -7.89 13.32 -8.88
CA PHE A 55 -7.46 11.93 -9.16
C PHE A 55 -7.53 11.56 -10.64
N PRO A 56 -8.59 11.85 -11.43
CA PRO A 56 -8.66 11.47 -12.84
C PRO A 56 -7.59 12.12 -13.73
N GLY A 57 -7.09 13.30 -13.31
CA GLY A 57 -6.05 14.06 -14.04
C GLY A 57 -4.63 13.57 -13.82
N LEU A 58 -4.40 12.67 -12.85
CA LEU A 58 -3.08 12.15 -12.58
C LEU A 58 -2.61 11.15 -13.64
N PRO A 59 -1.28 10.96 -13.80
CA PRO A 59 -0.72 9.90 -14.64
C PRO A 59 -1.31 8.52 -14.27
N MET A 60 -1.53 7.69 -15.30
CA MET A 60 -2.15 6.36 -15.10
C MET A 60 -1.38 5.50 -14.10
N THR A 61 -0.04 5.53 -14.13
CA THR A 61 0.82 4.80 -13.20
C THR A 61 0.66 5.28 -11.76
N SER A 62 0.52 6.59 -11.55
CA SER A 62 0.29 7.18 -10.22
C SER A 62 -1.08 6.80 -9.66
N ARG A 63 -2.13 6.87 -10.49
CA ARG A 63 -3.48 6.41 -10.11
C ARG A 63 -3.47 4.92 -9.77
N ALA A 64 -2.84 4.11 -10.62
CA ALA A 64 -2.72 2.68 -10.42
C ALA A 64 -1.97 2.35 -9.11
N LEU A 65 -0.86 3.03 -8.84
CA LEU A 65 -0.10 2.88 -7.61
C LEU A 65 -0.98 3.20 -6.39
N LEU A 66 -1.65 4.35 -6.40
CA LEU A 66 -2.51 4.73 -5.28
C LEU A 66 -3.58 3.69 -5.01
N VAL A 67 -4.32 3.23 -6.04
CA VAL A 67 -5.36 2.20 -5.88
C VAL A 67 -4.77 0.90 -5.33
N ARG A 68 -3.59 0.48 -5.80
CA ARG A 68 -2.90 -0.70 -5.26
C ARG A 68 -2.57 -0.55 -3.77
N LEU A 69 -2.16 0.64 -3.34
CA LEU A 69 -1.88 0.92 -1.93
C LEU A 69 -3.16 0.94 -1.10
N LEU A 70 -4.23 1.58 -1.59
CA LEU A 70 -5.54 1.63 -0.93
C LEU A 70 -6.19 0.24 -0.74
N MET A 71 -5.90 -0.70 -1.62
CA MET A 71 -6.38 -2.09 -1.49
C MET A 71 -5.62 -2.90 -0.45
N ARG A 72 -4.55 -2.38 0.12
CA ARG A 72 -3.77 -3.06 1.17
C ARG A 72 -4.30 -2.69 2.55
N ARG A 73 -4.17 -3.62 3.51
CA ARG A 73 -4.54 -3.34 4.92
C ARG A 73 -3.57 -2.39 5.60
N ALA A 74 -2.29 -2.49 5.25
CA ALA A 74 -1.27 -1.60 5.80
C ALA A 74 -1.32 -0.23 5.11
N THR A 75 -1.11 0.83 5.87
CA THR A 75 -1.03 2.21 5.37
C THR A 75 0.41 2.66 5.15
N VAL A 76 1.39 1.94 5.69
CA VAL A 76 2.82 2.24 5.54
C VAL A 76 3.50 1.18 4.70
N HIS A 77 4.31 1.60 3.75
CA HIS A 77 4.94 0.72 2.76
C HIS A 77 6.39 1.09 2.52
N ARG A 78 7.22 0.08 2.31
CA ARG A 78 8.58 0.25 1.78
C ARG A 78 8.52 0.29 0.26
N ALA A 79 9.04 1.35 -0.34
CA ALA A 79 8.96 1.61 -1.78
C ALA A 79 9.55 0.48 -2.63
N GLU A 80 10.69 -0.07 -2.20
CA GLU A 80 11.39 -1.15 -2.90
C GLU A 80 10.62 -2.48 -2.92
N ARG A 81 9.61 -2.63 -2.06
CA ARG A 81 8.71 -3.80 -2.04
C ARG A 81 7.44 -3.60 -2.87
N LEU A 82 7.27 -2.45 -3.48
CA LEU A 82 6.15 -2.12 -4.34
C LEU A 82 6.54 -2.42 -5.79
N GLN A 83 6.43 -3.70 -6.15
CA GLN A 83 6.76 -4.17 -7.49
C GLN A 83 5.48 -4.59 -8.20
N TYR A 84 5.09 -3.81 -9.20
CA TYR A 84 3.93 -4.05 -10.04
C TYR A 84 4.36 -3.93 -11.49
N GLU A 85 4.20 -5.03 -12.24
CA GLU A 85 4.63 -5.08 -13.65
C GLU A 85 3.96 -4.01 -14.50
N GLU A 86 2.67 -3.76 -14.24
CA GLU A 86 1.88 -2.78 -14.98
C GLU A 86 2.21 -1.32 -14.65
N ILE A 87 2.84 -1.06 -13.50
CA ILE A 87 3.19 0.30 -13.05
C ILE A 87 4.65 0.60 -13.36
N GLY A 88 5.51 -0.42 -13.27
CA GLY A 88 6.95 -0.26 -13.35
C GLY A 88 7.55 0.26 -12.04
N PRO A 89 8.61 1.09 -12.08
CA PRO A 89 9.24 1.62 -10.88
C PRO A 89 8.26 2.45 -10.05
N ALA A 90 8.18 2.17 -8.74
CA ALA A 90 7.23 2.84 -7.86
C ALA A 90 7.58 4.33 -7.62
N ALA A 91 8.87 4.69 -7.62
CA ALA A 91 9.29 6.05 -7.29
C ALA A 91 8.73 7.12 -8.27
N PRO A 92 8.87 7.01 -9.61
CA PRO A 92 8.26 7.97 -10.52
C PRO A 92 6.73 8.01 -10.42
N ALA A 93 6.09 6.86 -10.18
CA ALA A 93 4.64 6.81 -10.00
C ALA A 93 4.17 7.48 -8.69
N ALA A 94 5.03 7.52 -7.67
CA ALA A 94 4.73 8.14 -6.38
C ALA A 94 4.92 9.67 -6.38
N GLU A 95 5.75 10.24 -7.25
CA GLU A 95 6.07 11.68 -7.26
C GLU A 95 4.83 12.58 -7.24
N PRO A 96 3.83 12.42 -8.14
CA PRO A 96 2.64 13.25 -8.09
C PRO A 96 1.81 13.07 -6.82
N LEU A 97 1.82 11.86 -6.24
CA LEU A 97 1.09 11.55 -5.01
C LEU A 97 1.77 12.17 -3.78
N LEU A 98 3.09 12.20 -3.76
CA LEU A 98 3.89 12.88 -2.74
C LEU A 98 3.71 14.40 -2.82
N ALA A 99 3.70 14.97 -4.04
CA ALA A 99 3.46 16.39 -4.25
C ALA A 99 2.07 16.85 -3.78
N LEU A 100 1.06 16.00 -3.90
CA LEU A 100 -0.30 16.26 -3.41
C LEU A 100 -0.48 15.99 -1.90
N GLY A 101 0.52 15.41 -1.24
CA GLY A 101 0.39 14.96 0.14
C GLY A 101 -0.51 13.73 0.33
N TRP A 102 -0.86 13.03 -0.74
CA TRP A 102 -1.61 11.76 -0.66
C TRP A 102 -0.72 10.58 -0.27
N LEU A 103 0.58 10.72 -0.49
CA LEU A 103 1.63 9.93 0.15
C LEU A 103 2.53 10.88 0.93
N ARG A 104 3.05 10.40 2.05
CA ARG A 104 4.09 11.07 2.82
C ARG A 104 5.35 10.24 2.83
N ALA A 105 6.48 10.84 2.47
CA ALA A 105 7.78 10.22 2.63
C ALA A 105 8.27 10.34 4.09
N ASP A 106 9.03 9.37 4.53
CA ASP A 106 9.62 9.30 5.85
C ASP A 106 8.61 9.52 6.99
N PRO A 107 7.51 8.73 7.04
CA PRO A 107 6.47 8.90 8.05
C PRO A 107 7.03 8.67 9.46
N THR A 108 6.34 9.26 10.43
CA THR A 108 6.69 9.09 11.85
C THR A 108 6.11 7.80 12.36
N LEU A 109 6.96 6.88 12.81
CA LEU A 109 6.61 5.60 13.44
C LEU A 109 7.37 5.41 14.74
N ASP A 110 6.85 4.62 15.64
CA ASP A 110 7.70 4.05 16.69
C ASP A 110 8.58 2.92 16.12
N TRP A 111 9.60 2.51 16.86
CA TRP A 111 10.54 1.50 16.38
C TRP A 111 9.90 0.11 16.24
N THR A 112 8.79 -0.19 16.93
CA THR A 112 8.11 -1.49 16.84
C THR A 112 7.37 -1.61 15.51
N ASP A 113 6.64 -0.58 15.12
CA ASP A 113 5.95 -0.50 13.82
C ASP A 113 6.96 -0.42 12.68
N TRP A 114 8.03 0.37 12.85
CA TRP A 114 9.11 0.43 11.88
C TRP A 114 9.80 -0.94 11.71
N ALA A 115 10.12 -1.64 12.81
CA ALA A 115 10.73 -2.97 12.77
C ALA A 115 9.83 -4.03 12.13
N ALA A 116 8.50 -3.88 12.24
CA ALA A 116 7.54 -4.76 11.58
C ALA A 116 7.65 -4.74 10.05
N LEU A 117 8.13 -3.63 9.48
CA LEU A 117 8.36 -3.49 8.03
C LEU A 117 9.59 -4.25 7.52
N HIS A 118 10.46 -4.74 8.43
CA HIS A 118 11.76 -5.33 8.12
C HIS A 118 11.82 -6.83 8.41
N THR A 119 12.68 -7.54 7.68
CA THR A 119 13.01 -8.92 7.99
C THR A 119 13.96 -9.01 9.19
N LYS A 120 14.08 -10.19 9.78
CA LYS A 120 15.03 -10.43 10.89
C LYS A 120 16.47 -10.17 10.45
N GLU A 121 16.82 -10.59 9.26
CA GLU A 121 18.14 -10.39 8.65
C GLU A 121 18.46 -8.90 8.46
N GLU A 122 17.48 -8.12 7.99
CA GLU A 122 17.63 -6.68 7.83
C GLU A 122 17.86 -6.00 9.18
N LEU A 123 17.07 -6.35 10.21
CA LEU A 123 17.20 -5.80 11.56
C LEU A 123 18.55 -6.18 12.19
N THR A 124 18.97 -7.43 12.06
CA THR A 124 20.28 -7.91 12.59
C THR A 124 21.45 -7.17 11.95
N ARG A 125 21.38 -6.96 10.62
CA ARG A 125 22.43 -6.22 9.90
C ARG A 125 22.46 -4.73 10.26
N ARG A 126 21.30 -4.17 10.57
CA ARG A 126 21.15 -2.74 10.89
C ARG A 126 21.60 -2.40 12.31
N TYR A 127 21.42 -3.34 13.22
CA TYR A 127 21.78 -3.19 14.65
C TYR A 127 22.75 -4.30 15.12
N PRO A 128 23.98 -4.37 14.55
CA PRO A 128 24.94 -5.41 14.93
C PRO A 128 25.34 -5.32 16.40
N GLN A 129 25.33 -4.10 16.98
CA GLN A 129 25.64 -3.85 18.36
C GLN A 129 24.56 -4.34 19.34
N ALA A 130 23.35 -4.64 18.88
CA ALA A 130 22.28 -5.17 19.73
C ALA A 130 22.40 -6.67 19.97
N GLY A 131 23.44 -7.34 19.46
CA GLY A 131 23.69 -8.77 19.66
C GLY A 131 22.62 -9.69 19.07
N LEU A 132 21.84 -9.20 18.11
CA LEU A 132 20.75 -9.92 17.48
C LEU A 132 21.27 -11.04 16.58
N ARG A 133 20.56 -12.17 16.56
CA ARG A 133 20.86 -13.29 15.66
C ARG A 133 19.64 -13.62 14.82
N PRO A 134 19.76 -13.83 13.48
CA PRO A 134 18.63 -14.16 12.62
C PRO A 134 17.90 -15.45 13.00
N ALA A 135 18.60 -16.36 13.72
CA ALA A 135 18.03 -17.61 14.22
C ALA A 135 17.01 -17.42 15.37
N LEU A 136 17.02 -16.26 16.04
CA LEU A 136 16.08 -15.96 17.12
C LEU A 136 14.64 -15.89 16.56
N ARG A 137 13.67 -16.19 17.43
CA ARG A 137 12.26 -15.92 17.14
C ARG A 137 12.06 -14.39 17.04
N LYS A 138 11.06 -13.97 16.23
CA LYS A 138 10.79 -12.53 16.04
C LYS A 138 10.60 -11.78 17.37
N ALA A 139 9.89 -12.40 18.32
CA ALA A 139 9.68 -11.81 19.65
C ALA A 139 10.97 -11.60 20.44
N GLU A 140 11.88 -12.57 20.43
CA GLU A 140 13.18 -12.47 21.11
C GLU A 140 14.07 -11.39 20.48
N LEU A 141 14.04 -11.30 19.15
CA LEU A 141 14.73 -10.26 18.40
C LEU A 141 14.20 -8.87 18.74
N LEU A 142 12.87 -8.71 18.81
CA LEU A 142 12.25 -7.45 19.20
C LEU A 142 12.56 -7.09 20.65
N SER A 143 12.64 -8.07 21.57
CA SER A 143 13.08 -7.83 22.96
C SER A 143 14.52 -7.34 23.02
N GLY A 144 15.42 -7.88 22.21
CA GLY A 144 16.80 -7.41 22.08
C GLY A 144 16.87 -5.99 21.52
N LEU A 145 16.04 -5.66 20.53
CA LEU A 145 15.91 -4.30 20.01
C LEU A 145 15.39 -3.33 21.05
N ALA A 146 14.39 -3.73 21.86
CA ALA A 146 13.84 -2.91 22.93
C ALA A 146 14.91 -2.53 23.95
N ALA A 147 15.79 -3.46 24.33
CA ALA A 147 16.91 -3.19 25.23
C ALA A 147 17.89 -2.17 24.65
N HIS A 148 18.04 -2.12 23.31
CA HIS A 148 18.94 -1.21 22.62
C HIS A 148 18.31 0.15 22.29
N LEU A 149 17.05 0.17 21.84
CA LEU A 149 16.34 1.37 21.36
C LEU A 149 15.52 2.07 22.45
N GLY A 150 15.24 1.38 23.55
CA GLY A 150 14.45 1.87 24.67
C GLY A 150 12.94 1.86 24.37
N GLU A 151 12.23 2.72 25.10
CA GLU A 151 10.77 2.84 24.97
C GLU A 151 10.33 3.23 23.56
N PRO A 152 9.25 2.64 23.06
CA PRO A 152 8.67 3.04 21.78
C PRO A 152 8.30 4.53 21.77
N ARG A 153 8.90 5.28 20.86
CA ARG A 153 8.62 6.73 20.64
C ARG A 153 8.50 6.97 19.16
N ALA A 154 7.50 7.75 18.80
CA ALA A 154 7.29 8.13 17.41
C ALA A 154 8.42 9.06 16.91
N ARG A 155 9.10 8.66 15.83
CA ARG A 155 10.16 9.41 15.15
C ARG A 155 10.05 9.19 13.63
N PRO A 156 10.59 10.08 12.81
CA PRO A 156 10.74 9.81 11.39
C PRO A 156 11.44 8.46 11.17
N CYS A 157 10.99 7.68 10.20
CA CYS A 157 11.54 6.34 9.92
C CYS A 157 13.06 6.36 9.69
N SER A 158 13.57 7.43 9.08
CA SER A 158 15.00 7.66 8.88
C SER A 158 15.81 7.69 10.18
N ALA A 159 15.20 8.10 11.29
CA ALA A 159 15.85 8.12 12.60
C ALA A 159 16.10 6.72 13.18
N TRP A 160 15.42 5.69 12.67
CA TRP A 160 15.64 4.29 13.03
C TRP A 160 16.71 3.59 12.18
N GLY A 161 17.47 4.35 11.37
CA GLY A 161 18.54 3.86 10.55
C GLY A 161 18.09 3.36 9.18
N ALA A 162 17.71 4.27 8.28
CA ALA A 162 17.41 3.93 6.89
C ALA A 162 18.64 3.39 6.16
N ALA A 163 18.45 2.33 5.37
CA ALA A 163 19.48 1.86 4.44
C ALA A 163 19.58 2.83 3.23
N PRO A 164 20.75 2.93 2.59
CA PRO A 164 20.87 3.72 1.36
C PRO A 164 19.83 3.27 0.31
N GLY A 165 19.06 4.22 -0.21
CA GLY A 165 18.02 3.95 -1.21
C GLY A 165 16.71 3.39 -0.65
N GLU A 166 16.59 3.19 0.65
CA GLU A 166 15.33 2.80 1.29
C GLU A 166 14.40 4.00 1.39
N ALA A 167 13.20 3.87 0.86
CA ALA A 167 12.14 4.86 1.01
C ALA A 167 10.92 4.21 1.66
N ILE A 168 10.40 4.84 2.72
CA ILE A 168 9.19 4.42 3.41
C ILE A 168 8.14 5.51 3.17
N TRP A 169 6.94 5.09 2.75
CA TRP A 169 5.82 5.98 2.48
C TRP A 169 4.61 5.59 3.30
N SER A 170 3.88 6.58 3.81
CA SER A 170 2.53 6.38 4.35
C SER A 170 1.48 6.93 3.39
N VAL A 171 0.31 6.28 3.38
CA VAL A 171 -0.87 6.73 2.64
C VAL A 171 -1.65 7.70 3.51
N GLU A 172 -1.83 8.94 3.03
CA GLU A 172 -2.41 10.06 3.79
C GLU A 172 -3.73 10.56 3.18
N VAL A 173 -4.35 9.81 2.28
CA VAL A 173 -5.61 10.23 1.64
C VAL A 173 -6.70 10.37 2.68
N ALA A 174 -7.32 11.55 2.75
CA ALA A 174 -8.27 11.96 3.78
C ALA A 174 -9.41 10.96 4.10
N PRO A 175 -10.01 10.23 3.14
CA PRO A 175 -11.03 9.24 3.45
C PRO A 175 -10.54 8.02 4.24
N LEU A 176 -9.23 7.83 4.33
CA LEU A 176 -8.60 6.67 4.97
C LEU A 176 -7.92 7.00 6.29
N ALA A 177 -7.72 8.29 6.58
CA ALA A 177 -7.13 8.74 7.84
C ALA A 177 -8.12 8.77 9.01
N ALA A 178 -9.39 8.45 8.76
CA ALA A 178 -10.48 8.51 9.74
C ALA A 178 -10.94 7.13 10.24
N GLY A 179 -10.12 6.07 10.04
CA GLY A 179 -10.41 4.72 10.50
C GLY A 179 -9.62 4.32 11.74
#